data_2e4ddb9b48058121d189a6ca64855bf6
#
_entry.id   2e4ddb9b48058121d189a6ca64855bf6
#
_cell.length_a   1.000
_cell.length_b   1.000
_cell.length_c   1.000
_cell.angle_alpha   90.00
_cell.angle_beta   90.00
_cell.angle_gamma   90.00
#
_symmetry.space_group_name_H-M   'P 1'
#
loop_
_entity.id
_entity.type
_entity.pdbx_description
1 polymer ?
#
loop_
_entity_poly.entity_id
_entity_poly.type
_entity_poly.pdbx_seq_one_letter_code
_entity_poly.pdbx_strand_id
1 'polypeptide(L)'
;MIAITPEQTALIPIYREKWRQIGLSIAPIDRPQATAAINTAYNIIGYPEPEIIFCDSPYIALQAIEPLRIRDSGLGMASEIRNKIHNELYDILRSQLGRQLENKIYSQLYNPLYAQLMNQLHLHVKDEVYVKLAKKLGGRFQRFLIDQAYHNNSIVSELSACHGSWVDFCIGVLNLEYDRPLYSAFKSLVENCGWIYPFEQKCFVCDRPIQLHFDSEYLLHAEGQAAIEFADKLSV
;
A
#
# COMPACT_ATOMS: atom_id res chain seq x y z
N MET A 1 -5.31 2.90 32.36
CA MET A 1 -4.28 3.12 31.33
C MET A 1 -3.78 1.75 30.90
N ILE A 2 -3.89 1.39 29.63
CA ILE A 2 -3.43 0.09 29.12
C ILE A 2 -1.90 0.07 29.20
N ALA A 3 -1.33 -1.00 29.76
CA ALA A 3 0.10 -1.24 29.78
C ALA A 3 0.40 -2.54 29.03
N ILE A 4 1.48 -2.57 28.29
CA ILE A 4 1.92 -3.78 27.58
C ILE A 4 2.78 -4.65 28.50
N THR A 5 2.48 -5.96 28.53
CA THR A 5 3.25 -6.93 29.31
C THR A 5 4.53 -7.36 28.58
N PRO A 6 5.51 -7.98 29.25
CA PRO A 6 6.69 -8.56 28.59
C PRO A 6 6.32 -9.60 27.52
N GLU A 7 5.32 -10.44 27.78
CA GLU A 7 4.83 -11.47 26.86
C GLU A 7 4.22 -10.83 25.60
N GLN A 8 3.42 -9.78 25.76
CA GLN A 8 2.87 -9.01 24.65
C GLN A 8 3.97 -8.30 23.86
N THR A 9 4.98 -7.77 24.54
CA THR A 9 6.13 -7.12 23.90
C THR A 9 6.91 -8.13 23.02
N ALA A 10 7.04 -9.38 23.46
CA ALA A 10 7.71 -10.45 22.71
C ALA A 10 6.99 -10.81 21.38
N LEU A 11 5.72 -10.46 21.23
CA LEU A 11 4.96 -10.68 19.98
C LEU A 11 5.22 -9.60 18.91
N ILE A 12 5.80 -8.46 19.25
CA ILE A 12 6.08 -7.37 18.32
C ILE A 12 6.87 -7.84 17.09
N PRO A 13 7.99 -8.57 17.22
CA PRO A 13 8.73 -9.06 16.06
C PRO A 13 7.91 -9.99 15.17
N ILE A 14 7.01 -10.78 15.74
CA ILE A 14 6.15 -11.73 15.01
C ILE A 14 5.16 -10.97 14.11
N TYR A 15 4.50 -9.96 14.65
CA TYR A 15 3.55 -9.13 13.89
C TYR A 15 4.27 -8.29 12.83
N ARG A 16 5.45 -7.77 13.14
CA ARG A 16 6.28 -7.06 12.18
C ARG A 16 6.68 -7.96 11.01
N GLU A 17 7.15 -9.17 11.29
CA GLU A 17 7.53 -10.14 10.28
C GLU A 17 6.34 -10.60 9.42
N LYS A 18 5.19 -10.88 10.03
CA LYS A 18 3.96 -11.20 9.30
C LYS A 18 3.64 -10.13 8.24
N TRP A 19 3.64 -8.87 8.62
CA TRP A 19 3.29 -7.78 7.73
C TRP A 19 4.42 -7.42 6.75
N ARG A 20 5.66 -7.70 7.12
CA ARG A 20 6.78 -7.62 6.19
C ARG A 20 6.61 -8.61 5.03
N GLN A 21 6.23 -9.84 5.33
CA GLN A 21 5.98 -10.87 4.30
C GLN A 21 4.79 -10.49 3.39
N ILE A 22 3.76 -9.86 3.92
CA ILE A 22 2.65 -9.35 3.11
C ILE A 22 3.14 -8.23 2.17
N GLY A 23 3.89 -7.26 2.68
CA GLY A 23 4.41 -6.15 1.90
C GLY A 23 5.47 -6.54 0.86
N LEU A 24 6.22 -7.64 1.08
CA LEU A 24 7.21 -8.18 0.16
C LEU A 24 6.68 -9.37 -0.68
N SER A 25 5.39 -9.62 -0.67
CA SER A 25 4.83 -10.74 -1.42
C SER A 25 5.04 -10.55 -2.94
N ILE A 26 5.59 -11.58 -3.57
CA ILE A 26 5.70 -11.71 -5.04
C ILE A 26 4.63 -12.65 -5.62
N ALA A 27 3.72 -13.14 -4.79
CA ALA A 27 2.63 -13.97 -5.28
C ALA A 27 1.71 -13.14 -6.20
N PRO A 28 1.34 -13.65 -7.39
CA PRO A 28 0.38 -12.99 -8.26
C PRO A 28 -0.89 -12.65 -7.48
N ILE A 29 -1.49 -11.49 -7.77
CA ILE A 29 -2.75 -11.11 -7.15
C ILE A 29 -3.88 -12.03 -7.64
N ASP A 30 -4.74 -12.45 -6.72
CA ASP A 30 -5.99 -13.14 -7.05
C ASP A 30 -7.00 -12.07 -7.53
N ARG A 31 -7.20 -11.98 -8.85
CA ARG A 31 -8.06 -10.96 -9.46
C ARG A 31 -9.49 -10.95 -8.91
N PRO A 32 -10.18 -12.10 -8.74
CA PRO A 32 -11.46 -12.14 -8.04
C PRO A 32 -11.43 -11.54 -6.64
N GLN A 33 -10.45 -11.89 -5.80
CA GLN A 33 -10.34 -11.35 -4.45
C GLN A 33 -9.97 -9.86 -4.46
N ALA A 34 -9.09 -9.42 -5.35
CA ALA A 34 -8.77 -8.02 -5.54
C ALA A 34 -10.00 -7.21 -5.98
N THR A 35 -10.80 -7.74 -6.92
CA THR A 35 -12.08 -7.14 -7.33
C THR A 35 -13.02 -6.97 -6.15
N ALA A 36 -13.21 -8.01 -5.35
CA ALA A 36 -14.07 -7.96 -4.17
C ALA A 36 -13.58 -6.94 -3.13
N ALA A 37 -12.26 -6.84 -2.92
CA ALA A 37 -11.65 -5.88 -2.01
C ALA A 37 -11.89 -4.43 -2.47
N ILE A 38 -11.68 -4.13 -3.76
CA ILE A 38 -11.93 -2.82 -4.35
C ILE A 38 -13.41 -2.45 -4.26
N ASN A 39 -14.33 -3.33 -4.67
CA ASN A 39 -15.76 -3.08 -4.60
C ASN A 39 -16.22 -2.80 -3.17
N THR A 40 -15.71 -3.57 -2.19
CA THR A 40 -15.98 -3.33 -0.78
C THR A 40 -15.50 -1.93 -0.35
N ALA A 41 -14.32 -1.49 -0.76
CA ALA A 41 -13.80 -0.18 -0.42
C ALA A 41 -14.64 0.95 -1.01
N TYR A 42 -15.08 0.83 -2.28
CA TYR A 42 -15.97 1.81 -2.92
C TYR A 42 -17.35 1.86 -2.25
N ASN A 43 -17.93 0.72 -1.93
CA ASN A 43 -19.20 0.65 -1.22
C ASN A 43 -19.13 1.33 0.17
N ILE A 44 -18.02 1.16 0.90
CA ILE A 44 -17.83 1.80 2.21
C ILE A 44 -17.79 3.32 2.11
N ILE A 45 -17.20 3.88 1.03
CA ILE A 45 -17.16 5.33 0.81
C ILE A 45 -18.40 5.86 0.07
N GLY A 46 -19.37 4.99 -0.24
CA GLY A 46 -20.65 5.37 -0.86
C GLY A 46 -20.60 5.60 -2.37
N TYR A 47 -19.61 5.03 -3.06
CA TYR A 47 -19.48 5.10 -4.51
C TYR A 47 -19.90 3.79 -5.19
N PRO A 48 -20.38 3.84 -6.45
CA PRO A 48 -20.64 2.66 -7.25
C PRO A 48 -19.36 1.86 -7.49
N GLU A 49 -19.51 0.57 -7.74
CA GLU A 49 -18.40 -0.30 -8.12
C GLU A 49 -17.76 0.19 -9.43
N PRO A 50 -16.42 0.38 -9.46
CA PRO A 50 -15.72 0.89 -10.63
C PRO A 50 -15.46 -0.21 -11.67
N GLU A 51 -15.16 0.18 -12.90
CA GLU A 51 -14.48 -0.68 -13.86
C GLU A 51 -13.05 -0.96 -13.36
N ILE A 52 -12.70 -2.22 -13.10
CA ILE A 52 -11.38 -2.60 -12.61
C ILE A 52 -10.48 -2.99 -13.76
N ILE A 53 -9.32 -2.33 -13.85
CA ILE A 53 -8.31 -2.53 -14.89
C ILE A 53 -7.04 -3.06 -14.22
N PHE A 54 -6.70 -4.31 -14.48
CA PHE A 54 -5.47 -4.92 -13.99
C PHE A 54 -4.28 -4.56 -14.88
N CYS A 55 -3.16 -4.20 -14.25
CA CYS A 55 -1.93 -3.77 -14.92
C CYS A 55 -0.75 -4.58 -14.38
N ASP A 56 0.17 -4.98 -15.25
CA ASP A 56 1.33 -5.80 -14.89
C ASP A 56 2.34 -5.06 -13.98
N SER A 57 2.29 -3.73 -13.96
CA SER A 57 3.16 -2.90 -13.11
C SER A 57 2.56 -1.51 -12.88
N PRO A 58 3.10 -0.73 -11.91
CA PRO A 58 2.77 0.69 -11.78
C PRO A 58 3.09 1.52 -13.02
N TYR A 59 4.11 1.13 -13.80
CA TYR A 59 4.45 1.80 -15.05
C TYR A 59 3.35 1.66 -16.10
N ILE A 60 2.81 0.45 -16.31
CA ILE A 60 1.70 0.20 -17.23
C ILE A 60 0.45 0.94 -16.79
N ALA A 61 0.14 0.92 -15.47
CA ALA A 61 -1.00 1.66 -14.94
C ALA A 61 -0.92 3.15 -15.24
N LEU A 62 0.22 3.79 -14.97
CA LEU A 62 0.39 5.22 -15.23
C LEU A 62 0.40 5.57 -16.71
N GLN A 63 0.89 4.67 -17.58
CA GLN A 63 0.74 4.84 -19.02
C GLN A 63 -0.73 4.77 -19.49
N ALA A 64 -1.54 3.91 -18.90
CA ALA A 64 -2.95 3.81 -19.20
C ALA A 64 -3.76 5.00 -18.67
N ILE A 65 -3.33 5.58 -17.54
CA ILE A 65 -3.97 6.74 -16.91
C ILE A 65 -3.67 8.05 -17.68
N GLU A 66 -2.44 8.25 -18.15
CA GLU A 66 -1.99 9.50 -18.80
C GLU A 66 -2.91 9.99 -19.93
N PRO A 67 -3.32 9.14 -20.92
CA PRO A 67 -4.16 9.58 -22.02
C PRO A 67 -5.60 9.91 -21.61
N LEU A 68 -6.07 9.36 -20.50
CA LEU A 68 -7.46 9.51 -20.09
C LEU A 68 -7.79 10.95 -19.71
N ARG A 69 -6.77 11.80 -19.42
CA ARG A 69 -6.93 13.19 -19.01
C ARG A 69 -8.06 13.31 -17.97
N ILE A 70 -8.08 12.37 -17.02
CA ILE A 70 -9.10 12.35 -15.98
C ILE A 70 -8.95 13.65 -15.20
N ARG A 71 -9.72 14.65 -15.62
CA ARG A 71 -9.80 15.95 -14.96
C ARG A 71 -10.70 15.77 -13.74
N ASP A 72 -10.16 16.03 -12.61
CA ASP A 72 -10.79 16.49 -11.37
C ASP A 72 -11.65 15.52 -10.53
N SER A 73 -12.36 14.57 -11.08
CA SER A 73 -13.27 13.77 -10.26
C SER A 73 -12.63 12.62 -9.49
N GLY A 74 -11.39 12.27 -9.82
CA GLY A 74 -10.74 11.09 -9.21
C GLY A 74 -9.61 11.37 -8.22
N LEU A 75 -9.21 12.63 -8.09
CA LEU A 75 -8.01 13.00 -7.29
C LEU A 75 -8.19 12.82 -5.78
N GLY A 76 -9.42 12.77 -5.33
CA GLY A 76 -9.76 12.54 -3.94
C GLY A 76 -9.96 11.08 -3.55
N MET A 77 -10.21 10.16 -4.52
CA MET A 77 -10.67 8.80 -4.22
C MET A 77 -9.72 8.02 -3.31
N ALA A 78 -8.41 8.04 -3.58
CA ALA A 78 -7.45 7.39 -2.69
C ALA A 78 -7.42 8.01 -1.29
N SER A 79 -7.61 9.32 -1.21
CA SER A 79 -7.72 10.03 0.08
C SER A 79 -9.02 9.70 0.79
N GLU A 80 -10.14 9.61 0.08
CA GLU A 80 -11.43 9.22 0.65
C GLU A 80 -11.39 7.79 1.19
N ILE A 81 -10.87 6.84 0.40
CA ILE A 81 -10.70 5.45 0.84
C ILE A 81 -9.77 5.38 2.06
N ARG A 82 -8.62 6.08 2.04
CA ARG A 82 -7.71 6.11 3.18
C ARG A 82 -8.36 6.74 4.42
N ASN A 83 -9.04 7.86 4.26
CA ASN A 83 -9.68 8.54 5.39
C ASN A 83 -10.76 7.66 6.01
N LYS A 84 -11.63 7.07 5.20
CA LYS A 84 -12.74 6.27 5.68
C LYS A 84 -12.33 4.91 6.22
N ILE A 85 -11.43 4.21 5.55
CA ILE A 85 -11.07 2.84 5.94
C ILE A 85 -9.88 2.85 6.90
N HIS A 86 -8.78 3.52 6.52
CA HIS A 86 -7.55 3.47 7.30
C HIS A 86 -7.57 4.44 8.49
N ASN A 87 -7.86 5.72 8.27
CA ASN A 87 -7.72 6.73 9.32
C ASN A 87 -8.81 6.59 10.39
N GLU A 88 -10.05 6.29 10.04
CA GLU A 88 -11.10 6.01 11.03
C GLU A 88 -10.75 4.80 11.88
N LEU A 89 -10.29 3.69 11.26
CA LEU A 89 -9.84 2.51 12.01
C LEU A 89 -8.67 2.85 12.95
N TYR A 90 -7.71 3.61 12.46
CA TYR A 90 -6.57 4.07 13.23
C TYR A 90 -6.99 4.94 14.42
N ASP A 91 -7.89 5.88 14.21
CA ASP A 91 -8.38 6.78 15.26
C ASP A 91 -9.17 6.03 16.35
N ILE A 92 -9.98 5.03 15.97
CA ILE A 92 -10.67 4.15 16.92
C ILE A 92 -9.67 3.44 17.83
N LEU A 93 -8.63 2.83 17.27
CA LEU A 93 -7.62 2.11 18.05
C LEU A 93 -6.77 3.06 18.88
N ARG A 94 -6.34 4.16 18.30
CA ARG A 94 -5.51 5.17 18.96
C ARG A 94 -6.20 5.81 20.15
N SER A 95 -7.51 6.06 20.07
CA SER A 95 -8.29 6.68 21.16
C SER A 95 -8.27 5.86 22.46
N GLN A 96 -8.01 4.56 22.37
CA GLN A 96 -7.96 3.63 23.50
C GLN A 96 -6.56 3.53 24.12
N LEU A 97 -5.54 4.10 23.47
CA LEU A 97 -4.14 4.03 23.90
C LEU A 97 -3.67 5.35 24.54
N GLY A 98 -2.79 5.25 25.53
CA GLY A 98 -2.04 6.42 25.99
C GLY A 98 -0.89 6.72 25.03
N ARG A 99 -0.59 8.02 24.83
CA ARG A 99 0.44 8.50 23.88
C ARG A 99 1.79 7.78 24.00
N GLN A 100 2.23 7.48 25.22
CA GLN A 100 3.52 6.80 25.42
C GLN A 100 3.51 5.37 24.90
N LEU A 101 2.43 4.64 25.14
CA LEU A 101 2.27 3.26 24.66
C LEU A 101 2.11 3.23 23.16
N GLU A 102 1.27 4.11 22.61
CA GLU A 102 1.11 4.29 21.17
C GLU A 102 2.47 4.51 20.48
N ASN A 103 3.25 5.50 20.94
CA ASN A 103 4.56 5.81 20.37
C ASN A 103 5.54 4.64 20.49
N LYS A 104 5.53 3.91 21.62
CA LYS A 104 6.38 2.74 21.83
C LYS A 104 6.06 1.63 20.80
N ILE A 105 4.79 1.30 20.63
CA ILE A 105 4.36 0.24 19.70
C ILE A 105 4.63 0.67 18.27
N TYR A 106 4.28 1.91 17.92
CA TYR A 106 4.48 2.47 16.59
C TYR A 106 5.96 2.47 16.18
N SER A 107 6.85 2.89 17.07
CA SER A 107 8.30 2.89 16.83
C SER A 107 8.90 1.49 16.64
N GLN A 108 8.28 0.45 17.18
CA GLN A 108 8.79 -0.92 17.09
C GLN A 108 8.16 -1.74 15.96
N LEU A 109 6.96 -1.39 15.53
CA LEU A 109 6.26 -2.07 14.43
C LEU A 109 6.37 -1.30 13.12
N TYR A 110 5.85 -0.08 13.08
CA TYR A 110 5.75 0.72 11.87
C TYR A 110 7.10 1.20 11.35
N ASN A 111 7.90 1.87 12.19
CA ASN A 111 9.13 2.52 11.72
C ASN A 111 10.14 1.57 11.07
N PRO A 112 10.42 0.37 11.63
CA PRO A 112 11.33 -0.57 10.98
C PRO A 112 10.81 -1.09 9.64
N LEU A 113 9.49 -1.35 9.54
CA LEU A 113 8.87 -1.75 8.28
C LEU A 113 8.89 -0.63 7.25
N TYR A 114 8.60 0.61 7.68
CA TYR A 114 8.68 1.77 6.80
C TYR A 114 10.07 1.93 6.19
N ALA A 115 11.11 1.80 7.01
CA ALA A 115 12.49 1.86 6.52
C ALA A 115 12.78 0.77 5.48
N GLN A 116 12.26 -0.44 5.65
CA GLN A 116 12.46 -1.53 4.70
C GLN A 116 11.57 -1.40 3.46
N LEU A 117 10.25 -1.29 3.64
CA LEU A 117 9.30 -1.38 2.53
C LEU A 117 9.24 -0.08 1.72
N MET A 118 9.26 1.07 2.38
CA MET A 118 9.17 2.34 1.68
C MET A 118 10.51 2.77 1.08
N ASN A 119 11.59 2.75 1.86
CA ASN A 119 12.87 3.25 1.37
C ASN A 119 13.58 2.25 0.44
N GLN A 120 13.43 0.94 0.68
CA GLN A 120 14.11 -0.07 -0.12
C GLN A 120 13.28 -0.57 -1.31
N LEU A 121 11.96 -0.64 -1.22
CA LEU A 121 11.12 -1.14 -2.30
C LEU A 121 10.38 -0.01 -3.02
N HIS A 122 9.49 0.68 -2.33
CA HIS A 122 8.59 1.66 -2.96
C HIS A 122 9.33 2.78 -3.69
N LEU A 123 10.32 3.41 -3.06
CA LEU A 123 11.04 4.53 -3.67
C LEU A 123 11.82 4.11 -4.92
N HIS A 124 12.47 2.95 -4.92
CA HIS A 124 13.20 2.45 -6.09
C HIS A 124 12.26 2.16 -7.27
N VAL A 125 11.13 1.48 -7.03
CA VAL A 125 10.11 1.25 -8.08
C VAL A 125 9.56 2.58 -8.60
N LYS A 126 9.24 3.51 -7.72
CA LYS A 126 8.73 4.83 -8.07
C LYS A 126 9.72 5.60 -8.96
N ASP A 127 10.97 5.65 -8.57
CA ASP A 127 12.01 6.40 -9.30
C ASP A 127 12.23 5.81 -10.70
N GLU A 128 12.28 4.48 -10.85
CA GLU A 128 12.41 3.84 -12.17
C GLU A 128 11.18 4.07 -13.04
N VAL A 129 9.98 3.99 -12.48
CA VAL A 129 8.74 4.33 -13.19
C VAL A 129 8.79 5.75 -13.73
N TYR A 130 9.29 6.71 -12.93
CA TYR A 130 9.43 8.10 -13.35
C TYR A 130 10.44 8.28 -14.48
N VAL A 131 11.59 7.63 -14.38
CA VAL A 131 12.62 7.67 -15.42
C VAL A 131 12.06 7.13 -16.76
N LYS A 132 11.36 5.99 -16.73
CA LYS A 132 10.75 5.40 -17.93
C LYS A 132 9.64 6.28 -18.51
N LEU A 133 8.77 6.83 -17.68
CA LEU A 133 7.71 7.75 -18.13
C LEU A 133 8.30 9.05 -18.70
N ALA A 134 9.32 9.62 -18.08
CA ALA A 134 10.00 10.82 -18.58
C ALA A 134 10.60 10.59 -19.98
N LYS A 135 11.26 9.45 -20.19
CA LYS A 135 11.80 9.07 -21.51
C LYS A 135 10.70 8.93 -22.57
N LYS A 136 9.54 8.34 -22.20
CA LYS A 136 8.43 8.10 -23.13
C LYS A 136 7.62 9.35 -23.43
N LEU A 137 7.31 10.17 -22.44
CA LEU A 137 6.39 11.31 -22.54
C LEU A 137 7.08 12.65 -22.83
N GLY A 138 8.39 12.75 -22.56
CA GLY A 138 9.16 13.99 -22.78
C GLY A 138 8.53 15.18 -22.05
N GLY A 139 8.32 16.31 -22.79
CA GLY A 139 7.72 17.52 -22.21
C GLY A 139 6.28 17.36 -21.71
N ARG A 140 5.55 16.30 -22.09
CA ARG A 140 4.24 15.95 -21.52
C ARG A 140 4.36 15.42 -20.12
N PHE A 141 5.50 14.81 -19.76
CA PHE A 141 5.76 14.30 -18.42
C PHE A 141 5.78 15.39 -17.35
N GLN A 142 6.36 16.57 -17.66
CA GLN A 142 6.30 17.71 -16.74
C GLN A 142 4.86 18.16 -16.47
N ARG A 143 4.00 18.15 -17.48
CA ARG A 143 2.59 18.49 -17.34
C ARG A 143 1.83 17.43 -16.51
N PHE A 144 2.14 16.17 -16.75
CA PHE A 144 1.64 15.03 -15.98
C PHE A 144 2.08 15.07 -14.51
N LEU A 145 3.33 15.50 -14.23
CA LEU A 145 3.82 15.70 -12.86
C LEU A 145 3.25 16.95 -12.17
N ILE A 146 2.97 18.02 -12.94
CA ILE A 146 2.36 19.24 -12.39
C ILE A 146 0.91 18.95 -11.97
N ASP A 147 0.22 18.08 -12.66
CA ASP A 147 -0.98 17.44 -12.16
C ASP A 147 -0.61 16.41 -11.07
N GLN A 148 0.05 16.88 -9.98
CA GLN A 148 0.57 16.06 -8.85
C GLN A 148 -0.47 15.12 -8.22
N ALA A 149 -1.67 15.29 -8.63
CA ALA A 149 -2.82 14.51 -8.38
C ALA A 149 -2.62 13.00 -8.58
N TYR A 150 -1.92 12.59 -9.61
CA TYR A 150 -1.72 11.17 -9.91
C TYR A 150 -0.81 10.46 -8.91
N HIS A 151 0.21 11.16 -8.38
CA HIS A 151 1.13 10.58 -7.40
C HIS A 151 0.52 10.47 -6.00
N ASN A 152 -0.36 11.42 -5.64
CA ASN A 152 -1.05 11.42 -4.37
C ASN A 152 -2.34 10.57 -4.38
N ASN A 153 -2.80 10.17 -5.57
CA ASN A 153 -4.01 9.39 -5.75
C ASN A 153 -3.72 7.88 -5.89
N SER A 154 -2.78 7.35 -5.13
CA SER A 154 -2.50 5.92 -5.07
C SER A 154 -2.64 5.38 -3.65
N ILE A 155 -3.06 4.14 -3.55
CA ILE A 155 -2.95 3.34 -2.32
C ILE A 155 -1.82 2.36 -2.56
N VAL A 156 -0.79 2.46 -1.74
CA VAL A 156 0.46 1.72 -1.87
C VAL A 156 0.45 0.58 -0.86
N SER A 157 0.54 -0.65 -1.32
CA SER A 157 0.47 -1.85 -0.50
C SER A 157 1.56 -1.90 0.58
N GLU A 158 2.78 -1.46 0.26
CA GLU A 158 3.92 -1.44 1.16
C GLU A 158 3.66 -0.50 2.35
N LEU A 159 3.15 0.72 2.09
CA LEU A 159 2.79 1.66 3.15
C LEU A 159 1.64 1.13 4.00
N SER A 160 0.65 0.53 3.34
CA SER A 160 -0.50 -0.06 4.02
C SER A 160 -0.09 -1.26 4.89
N ALA A 161 0.90 -2.05 4.47
CA ALA A 161 1.47 -3.13 5.28
C ALA A 161 2.19 -2.60 6.54
N CYS A 162 2.89 -1.45 6.43
CA CYS A 162 3.48 -0.81 7.61
C CYS A 162 2.42 -0.46 8.66
N HIS A 163 1.32 0.14 8.22
CA HIS A 163 0.19 0.45 9.11
C HIS A 163 -0.51 -0.80 9.64
N GLY A 164 -0.64 -1.83 8.79
CA GLY A 164 -1.25 -3.10 9.14
C GLY A 164 -0.57 -3.80 10.32
N SER A 165 0.75 -3.69 10.42
CA SER A 165 1.49 -4.28 11.54
C SER A 165 1.07 -3.71 12.90
N TRP A 166 0.84 -2.40 12.95
CA TRP A 166 0.38 -1.72 14.15
C TRP A 166 -1.09 -2.02 14.46
N VAL A 167 -1.95 -1.91 13.43
CA VAL A 167 -3.40 -2.17 13.55
C VAL A 167 -3.66 -3.60 14.05
N ASP A 168 -3.06 -4.57 13.39
CA ASP A 168 -3.25 -5.99 13.70
C ASP A 168 -2.74 -6.36 15.10
N PHE A 169 -1.62 -5.75 15.53
CA PHE A 169 -1.10 -5.90 16.89
C PHE A 169 -2.06 -5.32 17.94
N CYS A 170 -2.59 -4.12 17.71
CA CYS A 170 -3.55 -3.48 18.59
C CYS A 170 -4.82 -4.33 18.76
N ILE A 171 -5.32 -4.91 17.68
CA ILE A 171 -6.50 -5.77 17.71
C ILE A 171 -6.17 -7.13 18.32
N GLY A 172 -5.15 -7.81 17.82
CA GLY A 172 -4.88 -9.22 18.15
C GLY A 172 -4.19 -9.45 19.48
N VAL A 173 -3.37 -8.49 19.95
CA VAL A 173 -2.56 -8.63 21.18
C VAL A 173 -3.10 -7.78 22.32
N LEU A 174 -3.49 -6.54 22.03
CA LEU A 174 -4.02 -5.65 23.05
C LEU A 174 -5.53 -5.78 23.24
N ASN A 175 -6.21 -6.53 22.35
CA ASN A 175 -7.66 -6.75 22.38
C ASN A 175 -8.46 -5.44 22.38
N LEU A 176 -8.00 -4.43 21.61
CA LEU A 176 -8.71 -3.17 21.50
C LEU A 176 -10.01 -3.35 20.69
N GLU A 177 -11.00 -2.56 21.03
CA GLU A 177 -12.24 -2.47 20.25
C GLU A 177 -11.95 -1.86 18.86
N TYR A 178 -12.61 -2.37 17.82
CA TYR A 178 -12.42 -1.93 16.46
C TYR A 178 -13.67 -2.13 15.61
N ASP A 179 -13.76 -1.40 14.53
CA ASP A 179 -14.79 -1.60 13.52
C ASP A 179 -14.40 -2.78 12.61
N ARG A 180 -15.14 -3.89 12.72
CA ARG A 180 -14.87 -5.12 11.95
C ARG A 180 -14.99 -4.92 10.43
N PRO A 181 -16.03 -4.30 9.89
CA PRO A 181 -16.13 -3.93 8.48
C PRO A 181 -14.91 -3.16 7.97
N LEU A 182 -14.50 -2.09 8.66
CA LEU A 182 -13.33 -1.30 8.26
C LEU A 182 -12.03 -2.11 8.30
N TYR A 183 -11.83 -2.89 9.36
CA TYR A 183 -10.63 -3.74 9.44
C TYR A 183 -10.60 -4.82 8.36
N SER A 184 -11.73 -5.46 8.08
CA SER A 184 -11.84 -6.47 7.02
C SER A 184 -11.53 -5.87 5.64
N ALA A 185 -12.08 -4.69 5.34
CA ALA A 185 -11.82 -3.98 4.09
C ALA A 185 -10.34 -3.54 3.98
N PHE A 186 -9.79 -2.94 5.04
CA PHE A 186 -8.37 -2.57 5.09
C PHE A 186 -7.47 -3.77 4.81
N LYS A 187 -7.67 -4.85 5.55
CA LYS A 187 -6.87 -6.08 5.44
C LYS A 187 -6.99 -6.68 4.05
N SER A 188 -8.21 -6.77 3.50
CA SER A 188 -8.46 -7.32 2.18
C SER A 188 -7.76 -6.54 1.07
N LEU A 189 -7.76 -5.20 1.12
CA LEU A 189 -7.02 -4.36 0.17
C LEU A 189 -5.52 -4.66 0.21
N VAL A 190 -4.93 -4.75 1.41
CA VAL A 190 -3.47 -4.95 1.54
C VAL A 190 -3.04 -6.36 1.13
N GLU A 191 -3.83 -7.38 1.48
CA GLU A 191 -3.49 -8.77 1.20
C GLU A 191 -3.73 -9.17 -0.26
N ASN A 192 -4.69 -8.54 -0.96
CA ASN A 192 -5.11 -8.99 -2.28
C ASN A 192 -4.73 -8.04 -3.44
N CYS A 193 -4.24 -6.85 -3.16
CA CYS A 193 -3.86 -5.89 -4.20
C CYS A 193 -2.38 -5.55 -4.14
N GLY A 194 -1.83 -5.12 -5.28
CA GLY A 194 -0.60 -4.33 -5.36
C GLY A 194 -0.90 -2.83 -5.21
N TRP A 195 -0.27 -1.97 -6.02
CA TRP A 195 -0.61 -0.56 -6.04
C TRP A 195 -1.98 -0.34 -6.68
N ILE A 196 -2.77 0.59 -6.11
CA ILE A 196 -4.12 0.90 -6.55
C ILE A 196 -4.18 2.38 -6.91
N TYR A 197 -4.73 2.67 -8.08
CA TYR A 197 -5.04 4.02 -8.53
C TYR A 197 -6.56 4.14 -8.72
N PRO A 198 -7.29 4.56 -7.68
CA PRO A 198 -8.75 4.62 -7.71
C PRO A 198 -9.22 5.95 -8.31
N PHE A 199 -10.18 5.87 -9.23
CA PHE A 199 -10.94 6.97 -9.81
C PHE A 199 -12.43 6.66 -9.69
N GLU A 200 -13.29 7.64 -9.83
CA GLU A 200 -14.73 7.49 -9.60
C GLU A 200 -15.37 6.33 -10.38
N GLN A 201 -15.01 6.17 -11.64
CA GLN A 201 -15.58 5.14 -12.52
C GLN A 201 -14.61 4.01 -12.88
N LYS A 202 -13.34 4.18 -12.59
CA LYS A 202 -12.28 3.22 -12.93
C LYS A 202 -11.30 3.05 -11.78
N CYS A 203 -10.79 1.84 -11.63
CA CYS A 203 -9.75 1.55 -10.67
C CYS A 203 -8.64 0.73 -11.34
N PHE A 204 -7.42 1.26 -11.36
CA PHE A 204 -6.26 0.53 -11.88
C PHE A 204 -5.61 -0.20 -10.71
N VAL A 205 -5.43 -1.51 -10.86
CA VAL A 205 -4.83 -2.39 -9.86
C VAL A 205 -3.59 -3.02 -10.45
N CYS A 206 -2.42 -2.73 -9.87
CA CYS A 206 -1.15 -3.27 -10.33
C CYS A 206 -0.90 -4.66 -9.75
N ASP A 207 -0.31 -5.53 -10.56
CA ASP A 207 0.29 -6.75 -10.06
C ASP A 207 1.51 -6.45 -9.18
N ARG A 208 1.92 -7.43 -8.40
CA ARG A 208 3.12 -7.40 -7.58
C ARG A 208 4.36 -7.70 -8.44
N PRO A 209 5.56 -7.34 -7.97
CA PRO A 209 6.78 -7.83 -8.60
C PRO A 209 6.78 -9.36 -8.69
N ILE A 210 7.31 -9.89 -9.78
CA ILE A 210 7.52 -11.34 -9.94
C ILE A 210 8.85 -11.80 -9.33
N GLN A 211 9.73 -10.84 -9.00
CA GLN A 211 11.04 -11.10 -8.42
C GLN A 211 11.45 -9.95 -7.49
N LEU A 212 11.95 -10.32 -6.31
CA LEU A 212 12.58 -9.43 -5.32
C LEU A 212 13.82 -10.10 -4.75
N HIS A 213 14.96 -9.42 -4.78
CA HIS A 213 16.21 -9.87 -4.18
C HIS A 213 16.67 -8.90 -3.11
N PHE A 214 17.00 -9.44 -1.96
CA PHE A 214 17.56 -8.72 -0.82
C PHE A 214 18.80 -9.45 -0.30
N ASP A 215 19.75 -8.69 0.22
CA ASP A 215 20.86 -9.24 0.99
C ASP A 215 20.43 -9.62 2.42
N SER A 216 21.41 -10.07 3.22
CA SER A 216 21.18 -10.46 4.62
C SER A 216 20.77 -9.30 5.53
N GLU A 217 20.95 -8.05 5.10
CA GLU A 217 20.56 -6.83 5.81
C GLU A 217 19.22 -6.27 5.33
N TYR A 218 18.52 -7.01 4.45
CA TYR A 218 17.28 -6.60 3.79
C TYR A 218 17.43 -5.33 2.91
N LEU A 219 18.62 -5.11 2.35
CA LEU A 219 18.82 -4.10 1.32
C LEU A 219 18.61 -4.74 -0.05
N LEU A 220 17.97 -4.00 -0.97
CA LEU A 220 17.84 -4.45 -2.35
C LEU A 220 19.21 -4.73 -2.95
N HIS A 221 19.41 -5.96 -3.39
CA HIS A 221 20.68 -6.41 -3.91
C HIS A 221 20.50 -7.52 -4.94
N ALA A 222 21.20 -7.38 -6.09
CA ALA A 222 21.34 -8.47 -7.06
C ALA A 222 22.64 -8.32 -7.84
N GLU A 223 23.40 -9.41 -7.96
CA GLU A 223 24.61 -9.45 -8.78
C GLU A 223 24.25 -9.83 -10.21
N GLY A 224 24.43 -8.88 -11.15
CA GLY A 224 24.25 -9.12 -12.59
C GLY A 224 22.83 -9.31 -13.07
N GLN A 225 21.84 -9.07 -12.22
CA GLN A 225 20.40 -9.12 -12.54
C GLN A 225 19.65 -7.98 -11.84
N ALA A 226 18.36 -7.80 -12.16
CA ALA A 226 17.53 -6.81 -11.46
C ALA A 226 17.20 -7.25 -10.05
N ALA A 227 17.22 -6.34 -9.08
CA ALA A 227 16.78 -6.61 -7.72
C ALA A 227 15.25 -6.67 -7.59
N ILE A 228 14.54 -5.95 -8.46
CA ILE A 228 13.08 -5.96 -8.58
C ILE A 228 12.73 -6.19 -10.04
N GLU A 229 11.79 -7.08 -10.32
CA GLU A 229 11.27 -7.27 -11.67
C GLU A 229 9.75 -7.47 -11.65
N PHE A 230 9.06 -6.84 -12.62
CA PHE A 230 7.64 -7.02 -12.91
C PHE A 230 7.45 -7.82 -14.21
N ALA A 231 6.24 -8.34 -14.43
CA ALA A 231 5.93 -9.17 -15.60
C ALA A 231 6.12 -8.44 -16.95
N ASP A 232 5.93 -7.11 -16.99
CA ASP A 232 6.16 -6.24 -18.15
C ASP A 232 7.63 -5.85 -18.37
N LYS A 233 8.57 -6.46 -17.61
CA LYS A 233 10.01 -6.15 -17.61
C LYS A 233 10.35 -4.75 -17.08
N LEU A 234 9.46 -4.11 -16.34
CA LEU A 234 9.88 -3.05 -15.43
C LEU A 234 10.83 -3.65 -14.41
N SER A 235 12.06 -3.14 -14.34
CA SER A 235 13.13 -3.72 -13.50
C SER A 235 13.96 -2.61 -12.85
N VAL A 236 14.42 -2.87 -11.64
CA VAL A 236 15.25 -1.97 -10.80
C VAL A 236 16.49 -2.73 -10.34
#